data_7c56a4d9305533e1d1064252d1caef3b
#
_entry.id   7c56a4d9305533e1d1064252d1caef3b
#
_cell.length_a   1.000
_cell.length_b   1.000
_cell.length_c   1.000
_cell.angle_alpha   90.00
_cell.angle_beta   90.00
_cell.angle_gamma   90.00
#
_symmetry.space_group_name_H-M   'P 1'
#
loop_
_entity.id
_entity.type
_entity.pdbx_description
1 polymer ?
#
loop_
_entity_poly.entity_id
_entity_poly.type
_entity_poly.pdbx_seq_one_letter_code
_entity_poly.pdbx_strand_id
1 'polypeptide(L)'
;MGSXAVLAKSMGLXVTGSDANVYPPMSTQLEEQGIEIMEGYHPNHFKLSPDQVIIGNALSRGNAAVEXILENGIPYTSGPQWLAQXVLRDKWVLGVAGTHGKTSTSAMLAWILEYAGLEPGFLIGGVTNNFSESARIGGSKYFVVEADEYDSAFFDKRSKFVHYAPRTAVLNNLEFDHADIFNNLEEIEKQFHHLIRTVPKNGAVIGPDDDSAIDRVLNMGCWSSRQQFGINRSEESSEELALDLGTFWNAELEDDQGSEFRLTKYERKSEKVEKKEGLIQWTQTGQHNVRNAMAAAAAAGHVGIDVSVSCEALGKFDGVKRRMELLGSVNGISVYDDFAHHPTAIRTTLDGFAAKLRSTKSSYRLVAVIEPRSATMKSGVHQDKLVQACVAADEVLWYQGEDMGLDFKPLVSSSVFESQVFSSVQEIVAFLTNSCRSGDHIIVMSNGGFEGIHDKLLSSLNSVGVK
;
A
#
# COMPACT_ATOMS: atom_id res chain seq x y z
N MET A 1 -12.23 -4.91 6.48
CA MET A 1 -13.43 -5.77 6.55
C MET A 1 -14.47 -5.38 5.51
N GLY A 2 -14.68 -4.08 5.26
CA GLY A 2 -15.65 -3.60 4.26
C GLY A 2 -15.54 -4.30 2.92
N SER A 3 -14.37 -4.34 2.35
CA SER A 3 -14.14 -5.04 1.07
C SER A 3 -14.46 -6.55 1.12
N UNK A 4 -14.40 -7.29 2.17
CA UNK A 4 -14.73 -8.44 2.34
C UNK A 4 -16.05 -8.61 2.26
N ALA A 5 -16.91 -7.57 2.91
CA ALA A 5 -18.37 -7.57 2.85
C ALA A 5 -18.92 -7.35 1.44
N VAL A 6 -18.30 -6.45 0.68
CA VAL A 6 -18.64 -6.22 -0.74
C VAL A 6 -18.50 -7.50 -1.56
N LEU A 7 -17.41 -8.25 -1.40
CA LEU A 7 -17.24 -9.53 -2.10
C LEU A 7 -18.34 -10.52 -1.72
N ALA A 8 -18.64 -10.65 -0.42
CA ALA A 8 -19.70 -11.55 0.05
C ALA A 8 -21.06 -11.18 -0.54
N LYS A 9 -21.36 -9.89 -0.57
CA LYS A 9 -22.63 -9.37 -1.16
C LYS A 9 -22.70 -9.69 -2.65
N SER A 10 -21.60 -9.50 -3.39
CA SER A 10 -21.57 -9.79 -4.84
C SER A 10 -21.70 -11.29 -5.15
N MET A 11 -21.45 -12.15 -4.16
CA MET A 11 -21.71 -13.60 -4.25
C MET A 11 -23.16 -13.98 -3.93
N GLY A 12 -24.04 -13.01 -3.62
CA GLY A 12 -25.45 -13.23 -3.31
C GLY A 12 -25.71 -13.55 -1.84
N LEU A 13 -24.77 -13.26 -0.95
CA LEU A 13 -24.96 -13.51 0.48
C LEU A 13 -25.60 -12.32 1.19
N UNK A 14 -26.25 -12.33 2.26
CA UNK A 14 -26.73 -11.46 2.91
C UNK A 14 -25.84 -11.11 3.75
N VAL A 15 -25.52 -10.00 3.84
CA VAL A 15 -24.43 -9.44 4.62
C VAL A 15 -24.91 -8.27 5.47
N THR A 16 -24.57 -8.29 6.76
CA THR A 16 -24.69 -7.12 7.66
C THR A 16 -23.34 -6.91 8.33
N GLY A 17 -23.09 -5.72 8.86
CA GLY A 17 -21.85 -5.39 9.54
C GLY A 17 -22.05 -4.66 10.86
N SER A 18 -21.06 -4.77 11.76
CA SER A 18 -21.00 -4.01 13.00
C SER A 18 -19.60 -3.39 13.15
N ASP A 19 -19.56 -2.10 13.47
CA ASP A 19 -18.29 -1.41 13.75
C ASP A 19 -18.55 -0.24 14.69
N ALA A 20 -17.59 0.07 15.54
CA ALA A 20 -17.65 1.22 16.45
C ALA A 20 -17.35 2.54 15.73
N ASN A 21 -16.71 2.49 14.56
CA ASN A 21 -16.24 3.67 13.82
C ASN A 21 -16.79 3.66 12.39
N VAL A 22 -18.07 3.94 12.27
CA VAL A 22 -18.80 3.93 10.99
C VAL A 22 -18.71 5.33 10.35
N TYR A 23 -17.84 5.51 9.34
CA TYR A 23 -17.64 6.80 8.66
C TYR A 23 -17.22 6.63 7.20
N PRO A 24 -17.49 7.64 6.36
CA PRO A 24 -17.06 7.63 4.96
C PRO A 24 -15.53 7.57 4.81
N PRO A 25 -15.01 7.05 3.68
CA PRO A 25 -15.77 6.63 2.48
C PRO A 25 -16.31 5.19 2.54
N MET A 26 -15.82 4.35 3.47
CA MET A 26 -16.21 2.93 3.51
C MET A 26 -17.69 2.74 3.89
N SER A 27 -18.21 3.52 4.84
CA SER A 27 -19.63 3.41 5.23
C SER A 27 -20.55 3.71 4.05
N THR A 28 -20.26 4.77 3.31
CA THR A 28 -21.03 5.15 2.12
C THR A 28 -21.00 4.03 1.06
N GLN A 29 -19.82 3.48 0.80
CA GLN A 29 -19.67 2.39 -0.17
C GLN A 29 -20.50 1.15 0.24
N LEU A 30 -20.49 0.80 1.52
CA LEU A 30 -21.26 -0.36 2.03
C LEU A 30 -22.78 -0.12 1.95
N GLU A 31 -23.22 1.08 2.29
CA GLU A 31 -24.63 1.50 2.20
C GLU A 31 -25.13 1.46 0.75
N GLU A 32 -24.33 1.96 -0.18
CA GLU A 32 -24.65 1.94 -1.62
C GLU A 32 -24.79 0.51 -2.16
N GLN A 33 -24.06 -0.45 -1.56
CA GLN A 33 -24.20 -1.87 -1.88
C GLN A 33 -25.35 -2.55 -1.14
N GLY A 34 -26.14 -1.80 -0.34
CA GLY A 34 -27.26 -2.33 0.41
C GLY A 34 -26.83 -3.23 1.56
N ILE A 35 -25.68 -2.94 2.17
CA ILE A 35 -25.17 -3.65 3.35
C ILE A 35 -25.54 -2.83 4.58
N GLU A 36 -26.37 -3.39 5.46
CA GLU A 36 -26.74 -2.74 6.71
C GLU A 36 -25.57 -2.71 7.69
N ILE A 37 -25.23 -1.53 8.18
CA ILE A 37 -24.14 -1.34 9.14
C ILE A 37 -24.73 -0.91 10.49
N MET A 38 -24.48 -1.69 11.51
CA MET A 38 -24.93 -1.41 12.89
C MET A 38 -23.79 -0.80 13.68
N GLU A 39 -24.03 0.34 14.31
CA GLU A 39 -23.01 1.03 15.11
C GLU A 39 -22.77 0.30 16.43
N GLY A 40 -21.50 0.15 16.80
CA GLY A 40 -21.08 -0.53 18.01
C GLY A 40 -20.99 -2.04 17.87
N TYR A 41 -20.64 -2.71 18.98
CA TYR A 41 -20.48 -4.17 19.06
C TYR A 41 -21.45 -4.73 20.10
N HIS A 42 -22.75 -4.72 19.76
CA HIS A 42 -23.80 -5.12 20.71
C HIS A 42 -24.28 -6.56 20.45
N PRO A 43 -24.45 -7.37 21.53
CA PRO A 43 -25.00 -8.73 21.40
C PRO A 43 -26.33 -8.79 20.63
N ASN A 44 -27.12 -7.73 20.70
CA ASN A 44 -28.41 -7.64 20.00
C ASN A 44 -28.29 -7.69 18.47
N HIS A 45 -27.11 -7.47 17.91
CA HIS A 45 -26.86 -7.56 16.46
C HIS A 45 -26.98 -9.01 15.96
N PHE A 46 -26.95 -10.01 16.85
CA PHE A 46 -27.00 -11.43 16.49
C PHE A 46 -28.38 -12.07 16.68
N LYS A 47 -29.43 -11.27 16.84
CA LYS A 47 -30.82 -11.77 17.02
C LYS A 47 -31.32 -12.68 15.89
N LEU A 48 -30.82 -12.45 14.66
CA LEU A 48 -31.18 -13.25 13.49
C LEU A 48 -30.25 -14.47 13.28
N SER A 49 -29.40 -14.78 14.24
CA SER A 49 -28.50 -15.95 14.23
C SER A 49 -27.84 -16.14 12.87
N PRO A 50 -26.77 -15.40 12.56
CA PRO A 50 -26.09 -15.54 11.28
C PRO A 50 -25.49 -16.95 11.09
N ASP A 51 -25.43 -17.44 9.86
CA ASP A 51 -24.79 -18.72 9.54
C ASP A 51 -23.30 -18.68 9.88
N GLN A 52 -22.66 -17.51 9.75
CA GLN A 52 -21.24 -17.35 10.07
C GLN A 52 -20.92 -15.89 10.37
N VAL A 53 -20.06 -15.66 11.35
CA VAL A 53 -19.55 -14.34 11.69
C VAL A 53 -18.09 -14.22 11.25
N ILE A 54 -17.76 -13.13 10.54
CA ILE A 54 -16.39 -12.81 10.13
C ILE A 54 -15.83 -11.78 11.12
N ILE A 55 -14.84 -12.17 11.91
CA ILE A 55 -14.29 -11.32 12.97
C ILE A 55 -13.01 -10.61 12.48
N GLY A 56 -13.03 -9.29 12.57
CA GLY A 56 -11.86 -8.45 12.22
C GLY A 56 -10.71 -8.57 13.23
N ASN A 57 -9.49 -8.39 12.77
CA ASN A 57 -8.28 -8.56 13.60
C ASN A 57 -8.15 -7.52 14.74
N ALA A 58 -8.86 -6.39 14.66
CA ALA A 58 -8.84 -5.37 15.72
C ALA A 58 -9.65 -5.77 16.95
N LEU A 59 -10.53 -6.79 16.84
CA LEU A 59 -11.35 -7.23 17.97
C LEU A 59 -10.61 -8.23 18.86
N SER A 60 -10.91 -8.19 20.16
CA SER A 60 -10.26 -9.04 21.17
C SER A 60 -11.27 -9.55 22.20
N ARG A 61 -10.80 -10.46 23.08
CA ARG A 61 -11.59 -10.94 24.20
C ARG A 61 -12.00 -9.74 25.10
N GLY A 62 -13.17 -9.82 25.65
CA GLY A 62 -13.81 -8.73 26.39
C GLY A 62 -14.70 -7.83 25.57
N ASN A 63 -14.64 -7.92 24.24
CA ASN A 63 -15.59 -7.23 23.36
C ASN A 63 -16.96 -7.92 23.43
N ALA A 64 -18.04 -7.17 23.68
CA ALA A 64 -19.36 -7.74 23.95
C ALA A 64 -19.89 -8.61 22.80
N ALA A 65 -19.61 -8.24 21.56
CA ALA A 65 -20.01 -9.05 20.40
C ALA A 65 -19.19 -10.36 20.33
N VAL A 66 -17.89 -10.30 20.61
CA VAL A 66 -17.02 -11.47 20.63
C VAL A 66 -17.48 -12.44 21.73
N GLU A 67 -17.76 -11.96 22.91
CA GLU A 67 -18.25 -12.82 24.01
C GLU A 67 -19.61 -13.46 23.66
N UNK A 68 -20.42 -12.83 22.87
CA UNK A 68 -21.57 -13.25 22.43
C UNK A 68 -21.53 -14.31 21.57
N ILE A 69 -20.62 -14.18 20.72
CA ILE A 69 -20.38 -15.21 19.71
C ILE A 69 -19.89 -16.52 20.37
N LEU A 70 -18.89 -16.40 21.22
CA LEU A 70 -18.27 -17.55 21.91
C LEU A 70 -19.26 -18.28 22.84
N GLU A 71 -20.02 -17.53 23.65
CA GLU A 71 -20.97 -18.11 24.62
C GLU A 71 -22.08 -18.89 23.95
N ASN A 72 -22.51 -18.44 22.77
CA ASN A 72 -23.62 -19.09 22.06
C ASN A 72 -23.18 -20.07 20.97
N GLY A 73 -21.87 -20.27 20.81
CA GLY A 73 -21.35 -21.19 19.82
C GLY A 73 -21.67 -20.79 18.37
N ILE A 74 -21.82 -19.47 18.10
CA ILE A 74 -22.12 -18.99 16.76
C ILE A 74 -20.90 -19.28 15.86
N PRO A 75 -21.05 -19.90 14.68
CA PRO A 75 -19.91 -20.19 13.83
C PRO A 75 -19.17 -18.91 13.43
N TYR A 76 -17.85 -18.90 13.58
CA TYR A 76 -17.05 -17.72 13.25
C TYR A 76 -15.74 -18.09 12.56
N THR A 77 -15.16 -17.12 11.83
CA THR A 77 -13.88 -17.24 11.15
C THR A 77 -13.22 -15.87 11.01
N SER A 78 -11.96 -15.86 10.58
CA SER A 78 -11.26 -14.60 10.25
C SER A 78 -11.56 -14.19 8.80
N GLY A 79 -11.39 -12.90 8.50
CA GLY A 79 -11.51 -12.39 7.13
C GLY A 79 -10.60 -13.10 6.14
N PRO A 80 -9.28 -13.25 6.44
CA PRO A 80 -8.38 -13.97 5.54
C PRO A 80 -8.75 -15.43 5.30
N GLN A 81 -9.19 -16.12 6.35
CA GLN A 81 -9.62 -17.51 6.20
C GLN A 81 -10.88 -17.63 5.34
N TRP A 82 -11.86 -16.74 5.59
CA TRP A 82 -13.09 -16.69 4.77
C TRP A 82 -12.75 -16.42 3.30
N LEU A 83 -11.90 -15.42 3.04
CA LEU A 83 -11.47 -15.07 1.69
C LEU A 83 -10.83 -16.29 0.99
N ALA A 84 -9.93 -16.99 1.69
CA ALA A 84 -9.26 -18.17 1.18
C ALA A 84 -10.24 -19.28 0.81
N GLN A 85 -11.21 -19.51 1.62
CA GLN A 85 -12.17 -20.58 1.46
C GLN A 85 -13.28 -20.28 0.46
N UNK A 86 -13.71 -18.99 0.52
CA UNK A 86 -14.77 -18.60 -0.12
C UNK A 86 -14.53 -18.10 -1.37
N VAL A 87 -13.41 -17.45 -1.62
CA VAL A 87 -13.17 -16.74 -2.88
C VAL A 87 -11.97 -17.31 -3.65
N LEU A 88 -10.86 -17.55 -2.94
CA LEU A 88 -9.57 -17.85 -3.56
C LEU A 88 -9.34 -19.32 -3.96
N ARG A 89 -10.17 -20.22 -3.47
CA ARG A 89 -9.95 -21.68 -3.56
C ARG A 89 -9.60 -22.17 -4.97
N ASP A 90 -10.33 -21.71 -5.97
CA ASP A 90 -10.14 -22.14 -7.35
C ASP A 90 -9.50 -21.05 -8.24
N LYS A 91 -8.90 -20.05 -7.61
CA LYS A 91 -8.26 -18.93 -8.32
C LYS A 91 -6.74 -19.13 -8.44
N TRP A 92 -6.17 -18.51 -9.43
CA TRP A 92 -4.73 -18.26 -9.50
C TRP A 92 -4.47 -16.97 -8.70
N VAL A 93 -4.03 -17.13 -7.46
CA VAL A 93 -3.81 -15.99 -6.56
C VAL A 93 -2.46 -15.35 -6.87
N LEU A 94 -2.48 -14.03 -7.10
CA LEU A 94 -1.28 -13.19 -7.21
C LEU A 94 -1.26 -12.32 -5.94
N GLY A 95 -0.41 -12.69 -4.99
CA GLY A 95 -0.30 -12.02 -3.70
C GLY A 95 0.84 -11.01 -3.69
N VAL A 96 0.56 -9.79 -3.24
CA VAL A 96 1.58 -8.73 -3.14
C VAL A 96 1.83 -8.44 -1.66
N ALA A 97 2.99 -8.86 -1.18
CA ALA A 97 3.46 -8.67 0.20
C ALA A 97 4.63 -7.68 0.25
N GLY A 98 4.96 -7.22 1.44
CA GLY A 98 6.06 -6.26 1.67
C GLY A 98 5.66 -5.21 2.68
N THR A 99 6.63 -4.54 3.25
CA THR A 99 6.37 -3.47 4.23
C THR A 99 5.69 -2.28 3.53
N HIS A 100 6.20 -1.88 2.37
CA HIS A 100 5.72 -0.69 1.64
C HIS A 100 5.33 -1.04 0.21
N GLY A 101 4.45 -0.22 -0.38
CA GLY A 101 4.08 -0.32 -1.79
C GLY A 101 3.04 -1.39 -2.13
N LYS A 102 2.58 -2.19 -1.16
CA LYS A 102 1.59 -3.27 -1.38
C LYS A 102 0.39 -2.81 -2.21
N THR A 103 -0.26 -1.74 -1.76
CA THR A 103 -1.48 -1.19 -2.41
C THR A 103 -1.22 -0.75 -3.85
N SER A 104 -0.14 0.04 -4.05
CA SER A 104 0.21 0.55 -5.39
C SER A 104 0.55 -0.60 -6.35
N THR A 105 1.37 -1.56 -5.88
CA THR A 105 1.77 -2.71 -6.70
C THR A 105 0.55 -3.59 -7.03
N SER A 106 -0.33 -3.85 -6.05
CA SER A 106 -1.56 -4.63 -6.30
C SER A 106 -2.47 -3.92 -7.30
N ALA A 107 -2.60 -2.59 -7.18
CA ALA A 107 -3.40 -1.78 -8.08
C ALA A 107 -2.84 -1.81 -9.51
N MET A 108 -1.52 -1.61 -9.66
CA MET A 108 -0.83 -1.70 -10.95
C MET A 108 -1.00 -3.09 -11.57
N LEU A 109 -0.82 -4.14 -10.77
CA LEU A 109 -0.96 -5.53 -11.23
C LEU A 109 -2.39 -5.83 -11.69
N ALA A 110 -3.39 -5.47 -10.89
CA ALA A 110 -4.80 -5.64 -11.28
C ALA A 110 -5.11 -4.88 -12.57
N TRP A 111 -4.58 -3.66 -12.70
CA TRP A 111 -4.77 -2.85 -13.90
C TRP A 111 -4.11 -3.48 -15.14
N ILE A 112 -2.88 -4.01 -15.02
CA ILE A 112 -2.20 -4.71 -16.14
C ILE A 112 -3.06 -5.90 -16.60
N LEU A 113 -3.58 -6.71 -15.64
CA LEU A 113 -4.42 -7.86 -15.96
C LEU A 113 -5.72 -7.42 -16.66
N GLU A 114 -6.34 -6.36 -16.16
CA GLU A 114 -7.56 -5.78 -16.76
C GLU A 114 -7.30 -5.27 -18.18
N TYR A 115 -6.22 -4.50 -18.34
CA TYR A 115 -5.81 -3.96 -19.64
C TYR A 115 -5.55 -5.06 -20.66
N ALA A 116 -5.02 -6.19 -20.19
CA ALA A 116 -4.78 -7.40 -21.02
C ALA A 116 -6.09 -8.18 -21.31
N GLY A 117 -7.24 -7.74 -20.82
CA GLY A 117 -8.54 -8.38 -21.05
C GLY A 117 -8.78 -9.63 -20.19
N LEU A 118 -8.04 -9.78 -19.07
CA LEU A 118 -8.14 -10.96 -18.20
C LEU A 118 -9.19 -10.84 -17.10
N GLU A 119 -9.88 -9.72 -16.98
CA GLU A 119 -10.96 -9.50 -15.98
C GLU A 119 -10.65 -10.06 -14.59
N PRO A 120 -9.55 -9.62 -13.93
CA PRO A 120 -9.16 -10.22 -12.65
C PRO A 120 -10.14 -9.88 -11.53
N GLY A 121 -10.26 -10.80 -10.56
CA GLY A 121 -10.76 -10.43 -9.25
C GLY A 121 -9.66 -9.74 -8.45
N PHE A 122 -10.02 -8.96 -7.45
CA PHE A 122 -9.02 -8.34 -6.59
C PHE A 122 -9.60 -7.94 -5.23
N LEU A 123 -8.69 -7.84 -4.25
CA LEU A 123 -8.94 -7.21 -2.94
C LEU A 123 -7.71 -6.38 -2.61
N ILE A 124 -7.86 -5.06 -2.68
CA ILE A 124 -6.79 -4.06 -2.52
C ILE A 124 -7.17 -3.13 -1.38
N GLY A 125 -6.20 -2.70 -0.58
CA GLY A 125 -6.40 -1.85 0.59
C GLY A 125 -6.72 -0.38 0.30
N GLY A 126 -6.75 0.00 -0.97
CA GLY A 126 -7.08 1.36 -1.42
C GLY A 126 -7.99 1.35 -2.62
N VAL A 127 -8.54 2.50 -2.94
CA VAL A 127 -9.38 2.68 -4.15
C VAL A 127 -8.49 3.19 -5.27
N THR A 128 -8.47 2.49 -6.39
CA THR A 128 -7.68 2.91 -7.55
C THR A 128 -8.53 3.81 -8.45
N ASN A 129 -7.91 4.75 -9.12
CA ASN A 129 -8.62 5.64 -10.02
C ASN A 129 -9.07 4.91 -11.31
N ASN A 130 -8.40 3.82 -11.67
CA ASN A 130 -8.74 3.01 -12.84
C ASN A 130 -9.98 2.12 -12.63
N PHE A 131 -10.34 1.78 -11.38
CA PHE A 131 -11.44 0.83 -11.10
C PHE A 131 -12.61 1.43 -10.32
N SER A 132 -12.42 2.48 -9.56
CA SER A 132 -13.42 3.08 -8.65
C SER A 132 -13.90 2.15 -7.52
N GLU A 133 -13.32 0.96 -7.36
CA GLU A 133 -13.67 -0.01 -6.30
C GLU A 133 -12.40 -0.64 -5.72
N SER A 134 -12.49 -1.14 -4.48
CA SER A 134 -11.34 -1.75 -3.78
C SER A 134 -11.38 -3.28 -3.82
N ALA A 135 -12.49 -3.86 -4.28
CA ALA A 135 -12.67 -5.32 -4.32
C ALA A 135 -13.71 -5.73 -5.34
N ARG A 136 -13.43 -6.79 -6.08
CA ARG A 136 -14.42 -7.46 -6.96
C ARG A 136 -14.01 -8.92 -7.19
N ILE A 137 -14.99 -9.76 -7.52
CA ILE A 137 -14.78 -11.20 -7.76
C ILE A 137 -14.04 -11.44 -9.10
N GLY A 138 -14.30 -10.62 -10.10
CA GLY A 138 -13.74 -10.78 -11.45
C GLY A 138 -14.36 -11.91 -12.26
N GLY A 139 -14.16 -11.85 -13.57
CA GLY A 139 -14.71 -12.83 -14.52
C GLY A 139 -13.79 -14.03 -14.79
N SER A 140 -12.54 -14.00 -14.32
CA SER A 140 -11.54 -15.02 -14.65
C SER A 140 -11.02 -15.78 -13.44
N LYS A 141 -10.06 -16.67 -13.71
CA LYS A 141 -9.35 -17.44 -12.66
C LYS A 141 -8.34 -16.60 -11.87
N TYR A 142 -7.96 -15.42 -12.34
CA TYR A 142 -6.92 -14.59 -11.71
C TYR A 142 -7.50 -13.73 -10.59
N PHE A 143 -6.79 -13.69 -9.45
CA PHE A 143 -7.20 -12.87 -8.32
C PHE A 143 -5.97 -12.20 -7.69
N VAL A 144 -5.96 -10.88 -7.66
CA VAL A 144 -4.90 -10.07 -7.04
C VAL A 144 -5.29 -9.76 -5.60
N VAL A 145 -4.42 -10.09 -4.65
CA VAL A 145 -4.68 -9.78 -3.24
C VAL A 145 -3.51 -9.03 -2.63
N GLU A 146 -3.83 -7.93 -1.95
CA GLU A 146 -2.87 -7.24 -1.10
C GLU A 146 -2.62 -8.11 0.13
N ALA A 147 -1.40 -8.62 0.25
CA ALA A 147 -1.03 -9.69 1.18
C ALA A 147 -0.30 -9.12 2.41
N ASP A 148 -1.10 -8.84 3.44
CA ASP A 148 -0.67 -8.12 4.63
C ASP A 148 -0.08 -9.08 5.68
N GLU A 149 0.97 -8.64 6.38
CA GLU A 149 1.69 -9.40 7.40
C GLU A 149 1.02 -9.36 8.78
N TYR A 150 0.02 -8.53 9.02
CA TYR A 150 -0.71 -8.48 10.28
C TYR A 150 -1.40 -9.80 10.59
N ASP A 151 -1.60 -10.10 11.88
CA ASP A 151 -2.33 -11.27 12.35
C ASP A 151 -3.80 -11.25 11.85
N SER A 152 -4.37 -12.44 11.74
CA SER A 152 -5.69 -12.65 11.11
C SER A 152 -6.85 -12.28 12.01
N ALA A 153 -6.78 -12.65 13.31
CA ALA A 153 -7.82 -12.40 14.29
C ALA A 153 -7.28 -12.68 15.70
N PHE A 154 -8.07 -12.35 16.74
CA PHE A 154 -7.65 -12.61 18.12
C PHE A 154 -7.38 -14.10 18.40
N PHE A 155 -8.08 -14.99 17.68
CA PHE A 155 -7.96 -16.45 17.83
C PHE A 155 -7.01 -17.09 16.82
N ASP A 156 -6.52 -16.33 15.84
CA ASP A 156 -5.60 -16.81 14.80
C ASP A 156 -4.47 -15.78 14.60
N LYS A 157 -3.31 -16.10 15.17
CA LYS A 157 -2.15 -15.19 15.16
C LYS A 157 -1.23 -15.38 13.95
N ARG A 158 -1.62 -16.22 12.99
CA ARG A 158 -0.91 -16.30 11.71
C ARG A 158 -1.14 -15.01 10.92
N SER A 159 -0.12 -14.56 10.21
CA SER A 159 -0.25 -13.42 9.30
C SER A 159 -1.32 -13.71 8.23
N LYS A 160 -2.08 -12.68 7.86
CA LYS A 160 -3.19 -12.77 6.90
C LYS A 160 -2.76 -13.48 5.61
N PHE A 161 -1.59 -13.14 5.09
CA PHE A 161 -1.11 -13.63 3.81
C PHE A 161 -0.88 -15.16 3.75
N VAL A 162 -0.68 -15.83 4.89
CA VAL A 162 -0.47 -17.29 4.94
C VAL A 162 -1.74 -18.04 4.46
N HIS A 163 -2.91 -17.44 4.69
CA HIS A 163 -4.19 -18.00 4.26
C HIS A 163 -4.36 -17.99 2.73
N TYR A 164 -3.72 -17.05 2.04
CA TYR A 164 -3.98 -16.78 0.61
C TYR A 164 -3.32 -17.77 -0.34
N ALA A 165 -2.26 -18.46 0.11
CA ALA A 165 -1.53 -19.48 -0.65
C ALA A 165 -1.30 -19.06 -2.12
N PRO A 166 -0.60 -17.93 -2.36
CA PRO A 166 -0.47 -17.41 -3.71
C PRO A 166 0.34 -18.32 -4.62
N ARG A 167 -0.05 -18.39 -5.88
CA ARG A 167 0.73 -19.05 -6.92
C ARG A 167 1.80 -18.12 -7.50
N THR A 168 1.55 -16.81 -7.45
CA THR A 168 2.52 -15.77 -7.76
C THR A 168 2.64 -14.89 -6.52
N ALA A 169 3.80 -14.86 -5.87
CA ALA A 169 4.04 -14.08 -4.67
C ALA A 169 5.07 -12.99 -4.95
N VAL A 170 4.66 -11.73 -4.76
CA VAL A 170 5.56 -10.57 -4.81
C VAL A 170 5.98 -10.24 -3.38
N LEU A 171 7.28 -10.08 -3.17
CA LEU A 171 7.87 -9.54 -1.94
C LEU A 171 8.48 -8.19 -2.33
N ASN A 172 7.74 -7.11 -2.08
CA ASN A 172 8.13 -5.76 -2.57
C ASN A 172 9.39 -5.23 -1.89
N ASN A 173 9.47 -5.40 -0.59
CA ASN A 173 10.56 -4.95 0.30
C ASN A 173 10.29 -5.48 1.70
N LEU A 174 11.32 -5.47 2.56
CA LEU A 174 11.14 -5.93 3.93
C LEU A 174 11.92 -5.06 4.91
N GLU A 175 11.20 -4.32 5.76
CA GLU A 175 11.77 -3.48 6.80
C GLU A 175 11.04 -3.71 8.12
N PHE A 176 11.63 -3.27 9.23
CA PHE A 176 10.96 -3.35 10.53
C PHE A 176 9.83 -2.32 10.61
N ASP A 177 8.62 -2.81 10.78
CA ASP A 177 7.42 -2.00 11.04
C ASP A 177 6.49 -2.81 11.95
N HIS A 178 5.34 -2.24 12.27
CA HIS A 178 4.32 -2.90 13.11
C HIS A 178 4.87 -3.30 14.49
N ALA A 179 5.51 -2.34 15.17
CA ALA A 179 6.09 -2.53 16.51
C ALA A 179 5.06 -2.89 17.58
N ASP A 180 3.77 -2.81 17.26
CA ASP A 180 2.67 -3.26 18.13
C ASP A 180 2.50 -4.79 18.14
N ILE A 181 3.00 -5.49 17.13
CA ILE A 181 2.85 -6.96 17.02
C ILE A 181 4.18 -7.70 16.78
N PHE A 182 5.24 -7.03 16.36
CA PHE A 182 6.56 -7.63 16.12
C PHE A 182 7.63 -6.92 16.95
N ASN A 183 8.51 -7.69 17.58
CA ASN A 183 9.59 -7.15 18.39
C ASN A 183 10.83 -6.76 17.57
N ASN A 184 11.03 -7.38 16.43
CA ASN A 184 12.22 -7.18 15.59
C ASN A 184 11.96 -7.66 14.16
N LEU A 185 12.90 -7.35 13.26
CA LEU A 185 12.80 -7.72 11.85
C LEU A 185 12.79 -9.25 11.64
N GLU A 186 13.50 -10.00 12.49
CA GLU A 186 13.57 -11.48 12.39
C GLU A 186 12.19 -12.12 12.54
N GLU A 187 11.34 -11.55 13.41
CA GLU A 187 9.96 -12.05 13.57
C GLU A 187 9.16 -11.85 12.29
N ILE A 188 9.33 -10.69 11.62
CA ILE A 188 8.67 -10.40 10.34
C ILE A 188 9.21 -11.37 9.26
N GLU A 189 10.54 -11.56 9.18
CA GLU A 189 11.16 -12.51 8.24
C GLU A 189 10.57 -13.92 8.38
N LYS A 190 10.33 -14.38 9.61
CA LYS A 190 9.69 -15.68 9.86
C LYS A 190 8.28 -15.74 9.26
N GLN A 191 7.50 -14.66 9.40
CA GLN A 191 6.15 -14.62 8.81
C GLN A 191 6.23 -14.67 7.28
N PHE A 192 7.14 -13.90 6.68
CA PHE A 192 7.35 -13.94 5.24
C PHE A 192 7.79 -15.34 4.78
N HIS A 193 8.64 -16.03 5.55
CA HIS A 193 9.01 -17.42 5.23
C HIS A 193 7.79 -18.34 5.32
N HIS A 194 6.84 -18.12 6.27
CA HIS A 194 5.59 -18.88 6.30
C HIS A 194 4.79 -18.67 5.01
N LEU A 195 4.76 -17.44 4.46
CA LEU A 195 4.13 -17.19 3.16
C LEU A 195 4.84 -17.98 2.04
N ILE A 196 6.19 -17.91 1.97
CA ILE A 196 6.96 -18.63 0.93
C ILE A 196 6.65 -20.14 0.94
N ARG A 197 6.47 -20.72 2.11
CA ARG A 197 6.10 -22.15 2.27
C ARG A 197 4.76 -22.50 1.63
N THR A 198 3.89 -21.53 1.39
CA THR A 198 2.58 -21.77 0.77
C THR A 198 2.61 -21.68 -0.76
N VAL A 199 3.70 -21.13 -1.33
CA VAL A 199 3.83 -20.97 -2.79
C VAL A 199 4.16 -22.35 -3.40
N PRO A 200 3.35 -22.87 -4.35
CA PRO A 200 3.58 -24.19 -4.91
C PRO A 200 4.82 -24.22 -5.82
N LYS A 201 5.35 -25.42 -6.06
CA LYS A 201 6.55 -25.64 -6.89
C LYS A 201 6.43 -25.02 -8.30
N ASN A 202 5.22 -25.03 -8.86
CA ASN A 202 4.96 -24.41 -10.19
C ASN A 202 4.52 -22.95 -10.09
N GLY A 203 4.77 -22.33 -8.95
CA GLY A 203 4.55 -20.91 -8.73
C GLY A 203 5.83 -20.11 -8.85
N ALA A 204 5.77 -18.83 -8.47
CA ALA A 204 6.96 -17.94 -8.49
C ALA A 204 6.96 -17.02 -7.28
N VAL A 205 8.17 -16.73 -6.78
CA VAL A 205 8.44 -15.66 -5.82
C VAL A 205 9.25 -14.58 -6.53
N ILE A 206 8.79 -13.34 -6.45
CA ILE A 206 9.32 -12.19 -7.19
C ILE A 206 9.74 -11.13 -6.16
N GLY A 207 10.98 -10.65 -6.22
CA GLY A 207 11.47 -9.63 -5.29
C GLY A 207 12.59 -8.78 -5.86
N PRO A 208 12.97 -7.71 -5.17
CA PRO A 208 14.12 -6.89 -5.60
C PRO A 208 15.44 -7.65 -5.44
N ASP A 209 16.45 -7.22 -6.18
CA ASP A 209 17.78 -7.82 -6.15
C ASP A 209 18.71 -7.19 -5.09
N ASP A 210 18.21 -6.18 -4.35
CA ASP A 210 19.02 -5.41 -3.41
C ASP A 210 18.41 -5.34 -2.00
N ASP A 211 17.52 -6.30 -1.64
CA ASP A 211 16.92 -6.36 -0.29
C ASP A 211 17.47 -7.56 0.49
N SER A 212 18.41 -7.30 1.37
CA SER A 212 19.07 -8.36 2.16
C SER A 212 18.12 -9.10 3.11
N ALA A 213 17.02 -8.48 3.55
CA ALA A 213 16.04 -9.16 4.40
C ALA A 213 15.24 -10.20 3.59
N ILE A 214 14.86 -9.83 2.36
CA ILE A 214 14.21 -10.78 1.44
C ILE A 214 15.18 -11.94 1.11
N ASP A 215 16.46 -11.64 0.87
CA ASP A 215 17.46 -12.70 0.64
C ASP A 215 17.53 -13.68 1.82
N ARG A 216 17.53 -13.16 3.06
CA ARG A 216 17.53 -14.03 4.25
C ARG A 216 16.28 -14.92 4.29
N VAL A 217 15.11 -14.35 3.99
CA VAL A 217 13.85 -15.10 3.93
C VAL A 217 13.91 -16.23 2.90
N LEU A 218 14.40 -15.92 1.68
CA LEU A 218 14.50 -16.91 0.60
C LEU A 218 15.56 -17.98 0.90
N ASN A 219 16.61 -17.63 1.64
CA ASN A 219 17.66 -18.57 2.06
C ASN A 219 17.19 -19.53 3.17
N MET A 220 16.10 -19.20 3.91
CA MET A 220 15.47 -20.17 4.82
C MET A 220 14.81 -21.31 4.07
N GLY A 221 14.58 -21.14 2.75
CA GLY A 221 14.00 -22.15 1.86
C GLY A 221 12.99 -21.53 0.89
N CYS A 222 13.15 -21.86 -0.39
CA CYS A 222 12.20 -21.48 -1.45
C CYS A 222 12.10 -22.63 -2.42
N TRP A 223 10.89 -23.11 -2.67
CA TRP A 223 10.64 -24.32 -3.46
C TRP A 223 10.05 -24.06 -4.85
N SER A 224 9.75 -22.78 -5.13
CA SER A 224 9.19 -22.29 -6.40
C SER A 224 10.26 -21.53 -7.19
N SER A 225 9.95 -21.15 -8.42
CA SER A 225 10.89 -20.33 -9.20
C SER A 225 11.10 -18.97 -8.53
N ARG A 226 12.31 -18.44 -8.64
CA ARG A 226 12.66 -17.10 -8.12
C ARG A 226 12.87 -16.17 -9.31
N GLN A 227 12.30 -14.97 -9.24
CA GLN A 227 12.56 -13.90 -10.20
C GLN A 227 12.98 -12.67 -9.40
N GLN A 228 13.88 -11.89 -9.95
CA GLN A 228 14.32 -10.64 -9.31
C GLN A 228 14.18 -9.47 -10.26
N PHE A 229 14.13 -8.27 -9.66
CA PHE A 229 14.12 -7.03 -10.42
C PHE A 229 15.08 -6.01 -9.79
N GLY A 230 15.69 -5.18 -10.64
CA GLY A 230 16.63 -4.14 -10.20
C GLY A 230 16.57 -2.91 -11.11
N ILE A 231 17.05 -1.78 -10.59
CA ILE A 231 17.08 -0.50 -11.34
C ILE A 231 18.52 -0.21 -11.79
N ASN A 232 18.66 0.20 -13.06
CA ASN A 232 19.93 0.63 -13.68
C ASN A 232 21.04 -0.43 -13.59
N ARG A 233 20.70 -1.72 -13.73
CA ARG A 233 21.69 -2.79 -13.84
C ARG A 233 22.26 -2.79 -15.26
N SER A 234 23.56 -3.10 -15.38
CA SER A 234 24.15 -3.26 -16.71
C SER A 234 23.51 -4.45 -17.42
N GLU A 235 23.57 -4.45 -18.74
CA GLU A 235 23.09 -5.55 -19.57
C GLU A 235 23.75 -6.87 -19.18
N GLU A 236 25.09 -6.86 -19.05
CA GLU A 236 25.86 -8.03 -18.66
C GLU A 236 25.39 -8.62 -17.33
N SER A 237 25.24 -7.78 -16.29
CA SER A 237 24.74 -8.21 -14.98
C SER A 237 23.32 -8.77 -15.07
N SER A 238 22.46 -8.14 -15.87
CA SER A 238 21.06 -8.58 -16.05
C SER A 238 20.98 -9.95 -16.74
N GLU A 239 21.85 -10.20 -17.72
CA GLU A 239 21.94 -11.49 -18.40
C GLU A 239 22.47 -12.58 -17.45
N GLU A 240 23.49 -12.28 -16.64
CA GLU A 240 24.01 -13.22 -15.63
C GLU A 240 22.93 -13.62 -14.61
N LEU A 241 22.20 -12.63 -14.11
CA LEU A 241 21.10 -12.88 -13.18
C LEU A 241 19.99 -13.74 -13.84
N ALA A 242 19.66 -13.47 -15.10
CA ALA A 242 18.67 -14.26 -15.83
C ALA A 242 19.15 -15.69 -16.07
N LEU A 243 20.45 -15.89 -16.33
CA LEU A 243 21.03 -17.24 -16.49
C LEU A 243 20.94 -18.03 -15.17
N ASP A 244 21.15 -17.37 -14.03
CA ASP A 244 21.08 -18.02 -12.72
C ASP A 244 19.62 -18.30 -12.30
N LEU A 245 18.76 -17.28 -12.32
CA LEU A 245 17.41 -17.33 -11.76
C LEU A 245 16.34 -17.85 -12.75
N GLY A 246 16.63 -17.77 -14.05
CA GLY A 246 15.67 -18.05 -15.11
C GLY A 246 15.03 -16.78 -15.67
N THR A 247 14.76 -15.79 -14.83
CA THR A 247 14.17 -14.49 -15.27
C THR A 247 14.66 -13.36 -14.38
N PHE A 248 15.07 -12.27 -15.01
CA PHE A 248 15.44 -11.02 -14.35
C PHE A 248 14.76 -9.84 -15.06
N TRP A 249 14.40 -8.81 -14.29
CA TRP A 249 13.74 -7.61 -14.81
C TRP A 249 14.59 -6.39 -14.46
N ASN A 250 14.88 -5.53 -15.45
CA ASN A 250 15.65 -4.30 -15.25
C ASN A 250 14.84 -3.08 -15.69
N ALA A 251 14.83 -2.03 -14.87
CA ALA A 251 14.35 -0.73 -15.26
C ALA A 251 15.54 0.20 -15.47
N GLU A 252 15.66 0.78 -16.65
CA GLU A 252 16.65 1.81 -16.95
C GLU A 252 15.93 3.17 -16.95
N LEU A 253 16.30 4.03 -15.99
CA LEU A 253 15.64 5.33 -15.81
C LEU A 253 16.10 6.31 -16.89
N GLU A 254 15.14 6.97 -17.54
CA GLU A 254 15.40 8.04 -18.52
C GLU A 254 15.36 9.42 -17.83
N ASP A 255 14.79 9.50 -16.61
CA ASP A 255 14.78 10.72 -15.81
C ASP A 255 14.94 10.43 -14.31
N ASP A 256 15.35 11.45 -13.54
CA ASP A 256 15.59 11.31 -12.09
C ASP A 256 14.31 11.16 -11.27
N GLN A 257 13.16 11.59 -11.83
CA GLN A 257 11.87 11.53 -11.13
C GLN A 257 11.17 10.18 -11.30
N GLY A 258 11.65 9.33 -12.22
CA GLY A 258 11.07 8.02 -12.48
C GLY A 258 9.76 8.09 -13.27
N SER A 259 9.53 9.17 -14.01
CA SER A 259 8.33 9.33 -14.85
C SER A 259 8.51 8.74 -16.25
N GLU A 260 9.75 8.45 -16.63
CA GLU A 260 10.07 7.79 -17.89
C GLU A 260 11.18 6.77 -17.66
N PHE A 261 10.95 5.52 -18.05
CA PHE A 261 11.93 4.45 -17.92
C PHE A 261 11.67 3.31 -18.90
N ARG A 262 12.74 2.61 -19.29
CA ARG A 262 12.68 1.41 -20.12
C ARG A 262 12.66 0.19 -19.23
N LEU A 263 11.64 -0.67 -19.39
CA LEU A 263 11.53 -1.94 -18.66
C LEU A 263 11.95 -3.07 -19.59
N THR A 264 12.95 -3.86 -19.17
CA THR A 264 13.45 -5.00 -19.92
C THR A 264 13.30 -6.29 -19.10
N LYS A 265 12.70 -7.31 -19.71
CA LYS A 265 12.64 -8.67 -19.18
C LYS A 265 13.77 -9.48 -19.86
N TYR A 266 14.62 -10.08 -19.05
CA TYR A 266 15.67 -11.03 -19.47
C TYR A 266 15.19 -12.42 -19.08
N GLU A 267 15.05 -13.33 -20.05
CA GLU A 267 14.53 -14.68 -19.79
C GLU A 267 15.44 -15.74 -20.39
N ARG A 268 15.89 -16.67 -19.55
CA ARG A 268 16.71 -17.78 -20.00
C ARG A 268 15.92 -18.75 -20.87
N LYS A 269 16.39 -18.99 -22.09
CA LYS A 269 15.86 -19.97 -23.03
C LYS A 269 17.02 -20.94 -23.37
N SER A 270 17.07 -22.04 -22.64
CA SER A 270 18.20 -22.99 -22.72
C SER A 270 19.51 -22.30 -22.30
N GLU A 271 20.46 -22.12 -23.19
CA GLU A 271 21.78 -21.53 -22.92
C GLU A 271 21.87 -20.05 -23.30
N LYS A 272 20.77 -19.44 -23.74
CA LYS A 272 20.71 -18.04 -24.18
C LYS A 272 19.71 -17.25 -23.35
N VAL A 273 19.88 -15.94 -23.35
CA VAL A 273 18.93 -15.02 -22.75
C VAL A 273 18.17 -14.31 -23.87
N GLU A 274 16.83 -14.38 -23.82
CA GLU A 274 15.95 -13.58 -24.68
C GLU A 274 15.60 -12.31 -23.93
N LYS A 275 15.54 -11.20 -24.66
CA LYS A 275 15.15 -9.88 -24.14
C LYS A 275 13.82 -9.45 -24.73
N LYS A 276 12.99 -8.87 -23.90
CA LYS A 276 11.79 -8.14 -24.32
C LYS A 276 11.75 -6.83 -23.54
N GLU A 277 11.45 -5.75 -24.21
CA GLU A 277 11.49 -4.43 -23.57
C GLU A 277 10.30 -3.56 -23.96
N GLY A 278 10.04 -2.53 -23.19
CA GLY A 278 9.06 -1.50 -23.49
C GLY A 278 9.37 -0.22 -22.71
N LEU A 279 8.89 0.90 -23.22
CA LEU A 279 9.05 2.21 -22.59
C LEU A 279 7.78 2.52 -21.78
N ILE A 280 7.95 2.99 -20.57
CA ILE A 280 6.87 3.49 -19.73
C ILE A 280 7.05 5.00 -19.58
N GLN A 281 5.99 5.74 -19.89
CA GLN A 281 5.88 7.19 -19.66
C GLN A 281 4.57 7.40 -18.90
N TRP A 282 4.64 7.92 -17.68
CA TRP A 282 3.47 8.01 -16.79
C TRP A 282 3.51 9.23 -15.89
N THR A 283 2.48 9.40 -15.07
CA THR A 283 2.34 10.57 -14.16
C THR A 283 2.91 10.29 -12.77
N GLN A 284 3.21 9.03 -12.45
CA GLN A 284 3.72 8.65 -11.14
C GLN A 284 5.16 9.13 -10.97
N THR A 285 5.60 9.32 -9.72
CA THR A 285 6.95 9.82 -9.42
C THR A 285 7.64 8.95 -8.38
N GLY A 286 8.97 8.97 -8.41
CA GLY A 286 9.82 8.31 -7.44
C GLY A 286 10.21 6.89 -7.81
N GLN A 287 11.46 6.53 -7.52
CA GLN A 287 11.98 5.19 -7.81
C GLN A 287 11.17 4.08 -7.12
N HIS A 288 10.53 4.39 -5.98
CA HIS A 288 9.67 3.41 -5.31
C HIS A 288 8.49 3.00 -6.21
N ASN A 289 7.92 3.94 -6.98
CA ASN A 289 6.85 3.60 -7.94
C ASN A 289 7.38 2.83 -9.15
N VAL A 290 8.62 3.11 -9.58
CA VAL A 290 9.29 2.29 -10.61
C VAL A 290 9.41 0.84 -10.11
N ARG A 291 9.89 0.64 -8.86
CA ARG A 291 9.98 -0.71 -8.25
C ARG A 291 8.60 -1.39 -8.17
N ASN A 292 7.57 -0.65 -7.77
CA ASN A 292 6.19 -1.16 -7.72
C ASN A 292 5.73 -1.62 -9.12
N ALA A 293 6.04 -0.84 -10.16
CA ALA A 293 5.70 -1.16 -11.56
C ALA A 293 6.44 -2.41 -12.04
N MET A 294 7.73 -2.53 -11.72
CA MET A 294 8.55 -3.69 -12.08
C MET A 294 7.97 -4.97 -11.43
N ALA A 295 7.66 -4.90 -10.14
CA ALA A 295 7.08 -6.00 -9.39
C ALA A 295 5.72 -6.43 -10.00
N ALA A 296 4.88 -5.46 -10.35
CA ALA A 296 3.58 -5.71 -10.98
C ALA A 296 3.75 -6.34 -12.37
N ALA A 297 4.65 -5.78 -13.20
CA ALA A 297 4.93 -6.29 -14.55
C ALA A 297 5.52 -7.72 -14.49
N ALA A 298 6.41 -7.98 -13.53
CA ALA A 298 7.00 -9.31 -13.34
C ALA A 298 5.94 -10.34 -12.94
N ALA A 299 5.01 -9.96 -12.04
CA ALA A 299 3.90 -10.83 -11.63
C ALA A 299 2.94 -11.08 -12.81
N ALA A 300 2.66 -10.06 -13.61
CA ALA A 300 1.85 -10.17 -14.83
C ALA A 300 2.56 -11.07 -15.87
N GLY A 301 3.87 -10.91 -16.01
CA GLY A 301 4.69 -11.74 -16.89
C GLY A 301 4.67 -13.22 -16.50
N HIS A 302 4.57 -13.54 -15.19
CA HIS A 302 4.48 -14.92 -14.71
C HIS A 302 3.15 -15.59 -15.15
N VAL A 303 2.09 -14.82 -15.36
CA VAL A 303 0.81 -15.36 -15.88
C VAL A 303 0.67 -15.19 -17.40
N GLY A 304 1.76 -14.82 -18.08
CA GLY A 304 1.86 -14.85 -19.54
C GLY A 304 1.60 -13.52 -20.26
N ILE A 305 1.50 -12.41 -19.52
CA ILE A 305 1.32 -11.09 -20.15
C ILE A 305 2.66 -10.61 -20.70
N ASP A 306 2.66 -10.14 -21.93
CA ASP A 306 3.87 -9.62 -22.59
C ASP A 306 4.30 -8.29 -21.98
N VAL A 307 5.60 -8.01 -22.00
CA VAL A 307 6.20 -6.78 -21.46
C VAL A 307 5.57 -5.54 -22.13
N SER A 308 5.35 -5.57 -23.44
CA SER A 308 4.77 -4.44 -24.15
C SER A 308 3.37 -4.08 -23.61
N VAL A 309 2.54 -5.10 -23.35
CA VAL A 309 1.18 -4.90 -22.79
C VAL A 309 1.27 -4.30 -21.37
N SER A 310 2.22 -4.80 -20.55
CA SER A 310 2.44 -4.27 -19.20
C SER A 310 2.86 -2.79 -19.27
N CYS A 311 3.76 -2.45 -20.18
CA CYS A 311 4.24 -1.07 -20.36
C CYS A 311 3.12 -0.13 -20.81
N GLU A 312 2.31 -0.57 -21.79
CA GLU A 312 1.16 0.22 -22.25
C GLU A 312 0.14 0.46 -21.14
N ALA A 313 -0.14 -0.59 -20.35
CA ALA A 313 -1.08 -0.50 -19.22
C ALA A 313 -0.56 0.49 -18.17
N LEU A 314 0.72 0.37 -17.80
CA LEU A 314 1.33 1.24 -16.79
C LEU A 314 1.37 2.70 -17.24
N GLY A 315 1.57 2.95 -18.54
CA GLY A 315 1.48 4.31 -19.10
C GLY A 315 0.09 4.95 -18.97
N LYS A 316 -0.95 4.13 -18.70
CA LYS A 316 -2.34 4.59 -18.51
C LYS A 316 -2.82 4.37 -17.07
N PHE A 317 -1.89 4.17 -16.14
CA PHE A 317 -2.23 3.97 -14.73
C PHE A 317 -2.46 5.32 -14.05
N ASP A 318 -3.67 5.54 -13.55
CA ASP A 318 -4.13 6.82 -12.98
C ASP A 318 -3.86 6.97 -11.48
N GLY A 319 -3.16 5.99 -10.88
CA GLY A 319 -2.77 6.05 -9.48
C GLY A 319 -3.81 5.48 -8.52
N VAL A 320 -3.52 5.62 -7.24
CA VAL A 320 -4.36 5.16 -6.13
C VAL A 320 -4.69 6.36 -5.26
N LYS A 321 -5.91 6.43 -4.77
CA LYS A 321 -6.34 7.50 -3.84
C LYS A 321 -5.43 7.49 -2.61
N ARG A 322 -5.10 8.67 -2.13
CA ARG A 322 -4.22 8.88 -0.98
C ARG A 322 -2.79 8.39 -1.22
N ARG A 323 -2.33 8.36 -2.48
CA ARG A 323 -0.92 8.11 -2.87
C ARG A 323 -0.49 9.24 -3.77
N MET A 324 0.00 10.33 -3.18
CA MET A 324 0.30 11.61 -3.84
C MET A 324 -0.90 12.10 -4.67
N GLU A 325 -2.10 11.90 -4.13
CA GLU A 325 -3.35 12.33 -4.78
C GLU A 325 -3.46 13.86 -4.71
N LEU A 326 -3.54 14.52 -5.87
CA LEU A 326 -3.80 15.97 -5.92
C LEU A 326 -5.29 16.21 -5.60
N LEU A 327 -5.56 16.81 -4.45
CA LEU A 327 -6.92 17.10 -3.99
C LEU A 327 -7.46 18.41 -4.59
N GLY A 328 -6.57 19.37 -4.86
CA GLY A 328 -6.96 20.64 -5.45
C GLY A 328 -5.82 21.63 -5.51
N SER A 329 -6.02 22.65 -6.34
CA SER A 329 -5.11 23.80 -6.42
C SER A 329 -5.92 25.08 -6.24
N VAL A 330 -5.52 25.89 -5.27
CA VAL A 330 -6.22 27.12 -4.89
C VAL A 330 -5.20 28.26 -4.84
N ASN A 331 -5.44 29.32 -5.59
CA ASN A 331 -4.56 30.49 -5.65
C ASN A 331 -3.09 30.14 -5.99
N GLY A 332 -2.89 29.07 -6.79
CA GLY A 332 -1.55 28.61 -7.17
C GLY A 332 -0.88 27.73 -6.11
N ILE A 333 -1.59 27.38 -5.01
CA ILE A 333 -1.13 26.46 -3.96
C ILE A 333 -1.76 25.10 -4.22
N SER A 334 -0.96 24.05 -4.32
CA SER A 334 -1.43 22.69 -4.58
C SER A 334 -1.40 21.84 -3.32
N VAL A 335 -2.50 21.13 -3.04
CA VAL A 335 -2.66 20.30 -1.83
C VAL A 335 -2.78 18.84 -2.25
N TYR A 336 -1.94 17.98 -1.65
CA TYR A 336 -1.87 16.55 -1.92
C TYR A 336 -2.16 15.73 -0.66
N ASP A 337 -2.78 14.56 -0.84
CA ASP A 337 -2.97 13.57 0.23
C ASP A 337 -2.04 12.38 -0.02
N ASP A 338 -1.31 11.96 1.02
CA ASP A 338 -0.46 10.78 0.94
C ASP A 338 -0.58 9.93 2.21
N PHE A 339 -0.56 8.62 2.04
CA PHE A 339 -0.72 7.65 3.11
C PHE A 339 0.61 7.33 3.83
N ALA A 340 1.72 7.94 3.44
CA ALA A 340 3.05 7.68 4.01
C ALA A 340 3.03 7.92 5.54
N HIS A 341 3.48 6.91 6.29
CA HIS A 341 3.47 6.92 7.76
C HIS A 341 4.66 6.15 8.34
N HIS A 342 5.72 5.95 7.55
CA HIS A 342 6.99 5.32 7.93
C HIS A 342 8.12 6.15 7.29
N PRO A 343 9.29 6.30 7.96
CA PRO A 343 10.37 7.14 7.41
C PRO A 343 10.74 6.82 5.97
N THR A 344 10.85 5.55 5.60
CA THR A 344 11.16 5.16 4.22
C THR A 344 10.09 5.66 3.24
N ALA A 345 8.81 5.47 3.57
CA ALA A 345 7.70 5.92 2.72
C ALA A 345 7.68 7.46 2.60
N ILE A 346 7.86 8.17 3.72
CA ILE A 346 7.93 9.65 3.75
C ILE A 346 9.06 10.11 2.82
N ARG A 347 10.27 9.56 3.02
CA ARG A 347 11.45 9.93 2.24
C ARG A 347 11.23 9.70 0.74
N THR A 348 10.80 8.50 0.37
CA THR A 348 10.66 8.17 -1.06
C THR A 348 9.58 8.99 -1.75
N THR A 349 8.50 9.34 -1.04
CA THR A 349 7.46 10.24 -1.55
C THR A 349 8.02 11.65 -1.75
N LEU A 350 8.67 12.21 -0.72
CA LEU A 350 9.21 13.57 -0.79
C LEU A 350 10.33 13.69 -1.83
N ASP A 351 11.26 12.73 -1.87
CA ASP A 351 12.36 12.71 -2.85
C ASP A 351 11.83 12.68 -4.29
N GLY A 352 10.88 11.77 -4.55
CA GLY A 352 10.30 11.62 -5.89
C GLY A 352 9.55 12.88 -6.33
N PHE A 353 8.77 13.46 -5.43
CA PHE A 353 8.02 14.67 -5.75
C PHE A 353 8.94 15.90 -5.90
N ALA A 354 9.95 16.03 -5.04
CA ALA A 354 10.93 17.12 -5.16
C ALA A 354 11.69 17.03 -6.51
N ALA A 355 12.02 15.82 -6.95
CA ALA A 355 12.65 15.62 -8.27
C ALA A 355 11.73 16.12 -9.40
N LYS A 356 10.44 15.81 -9.30
CA LYS A 356 9.44 16.32 -10.25
C LYS A 356 9.37 17.85 -10.26
N LEU A 357 9.35 18.48 -9.09
CA LEU A 357 9.28 19.94 -8.98
C LEU A 357 10.54 20.59 -9.59
N ARG A 358 11.73 20.02 -9.30
CA ARG A 358 12.99 20.53 -9.89
C ARG A 358 12.96 20.49 -11.42
N SER A 359 12.33 19.48 -12.03
CA SER A 359 12.27 19.36 -13.49
C SER A 359 11.43 20.47 -14.14
N THR A 360 10.49 21.07 -13.41
CA THR A 360 9.63 22.15 -13.95
C THR A 360 10.33 23.50 -14.10
N LYS A 361 11.51 23.65 -13.50
CA LYS A 361 12.31 24.91 -13.52
C LYS A 361 11.58 26.12 -12.95
N SER A 362 10.49 25.91 -12.23
CA SER A 362 9.71 26.95 -11.56
C SER A 362 10.20 27.10 -10.12
N SER A 363 10.06 28.29 -9.55
CA SER A 363 10.27 28.46 -8.11
C SER A 363 9.12 27.75 -7.38
N TYR A 364 9.46 26.93 -6.42
CA TYR A 364 8.49 26.18 -5.61
C TYR A 364 8.94 26.12 -4.15
N ARG A 365 8.01 25.83 -3.27
CA ARG A 365 8.30 25.45 -1.89
C ARG A 365 7.50 24.17 -1.59
N LEU A 366 8.17 23.16 -1.02
CA LEU A 366 7.57 21.88 -0.67
C LEU A 366 7.36 21.84 0.85
N VAL A 367 6.10 21.78 1.26
CA VAL A 367 5.69 21.75 2.67
C VAL A 367 5.11 20.38 2.98
N ALA A 368 5.69 19.66 3.96
CA ALA A 368 5.16 18.37 4.42
C ALA A 368 4.40 18.57 5.74
N VAL A 369 3.17 18.08 5.83
CA VAL A 369 2.35 18.10 7.05
C VAL A 369 2.20 16.66 7.50
N ILE A 370 2.80 16.28 8.62
CA ILE A 370 2.92 14.87 9.03
C ILE A 370 2.19 14.57 10.33
N GLU A 371 1.26 13.58 10.29
CA GLU A 371 0.63 13.02 11.48
C GLU A 371 1.34 11.69 11.83
N PRO A 372 2.17 11.64 12.90
CA PRO A 372 2.83 10.40 13.33
C PRO A 372 1.85 9.48 14.08
N ARG A 373 0.94 8.86 13.34
CA ARG A 373 -0.22 8.16 13.91
C ARG A 373 -0.02 6.66 14.12
N SER A 374 0.76 6.00 13.26
CA SER A 374 0.97 4.54 13.37
C SER A 374 1.60 4.16 14.72
N ALA A 375 1.34 2.95 15.20
CA ALA A 375 1.92 2.47 16.47
C ALA A 375 3.45 2.62 16.48
N THR A 376 4.11 2.28 15.38
CA THR A 376 5.57 2.40 15.23
C THR A 376 6.04 3.85 15.30
N MET A 377 5.32 4.77 14.64
CA MET A 377 5.65 6.20 14.68
C MET A 377 5.42 6.78 16.09
N LYS A 378 4.27 6.47 16.70
CA LYS A 378 3.93 6.96 18.05
C LYS A 378 4.92 6.49 19.11
N SER A 379 5.45 5.28 18.98
CA SER A 379 6.43 4.73 19.95
C SER A 379 7.81 5.40 19.87
N GLY A 380 8.09 6.15 18.80
CA GLY A 380 9.39 6.80 18.60
C GLY A 380 10.50 5.84 18.11
N VAL A 381 10.18 4.60 17.77
CA VAL A 381 11.16 3.59 17.33
C VAL A 381 12.03 4.09 16.16
N HIS A 382 11.47 4.88 15.27
CA HIS A 382 12.17 5.43 14.12
C HIS A 382 12.47 6.92 14.21
N GLN A 383 12.42 7.49 15.41
CA GLN A 383 12.58 8.94 15.62
C GLN A 383 13.83 9.51 14.93
N ASP A 384 14.96 8.81 15.07
CA ASP A 384 16.24 9.25 14.51
C ASP A 384 16.24 9.32 12.98
N LYS A 385 15.34 8.56 12.33
CA LYS A 385 15.25 8.51 10.86
C LYS A 385 14.28 9.55 10.30
N LEU A 386 13.40 10.12 11.13
CA LEU A 386 12.35 11.03 10.66
C LEU A 386 12.91 12.32 10.08
N VAL A 387 13.91 12.93 10.73
CA VAL A 387 14.53 14.17 10.22
C VAL A 387 15.15 13.88 8.85
N GLN A 388 15.90 12.78 8.73
CA GLN A 388 16.52 12.39 7.47
C GLN A 388 15.48 12.11 6.37
N ALA A 389 14.33 11.58 6.75
CA ALA A 389 13.25 11.27 5.80
C ALA A 389 12.64 12.52 5.17
N CYS A 390 12.77 13.67 5.82
CA CYS A 390 12.12 14.91 5.38
C CYS A 390 13.07 15.91 4.69
N VAL A 391 14.32 15.55 4.45
CA VAL A 391 15.37 16.47 3.92
C VAL A 391 14.98 17.09 2.57
N ALA A 392 14.13 16.44 1.79
CA ALA A 392 13.67 16.96 0.50
C ALA A 392 12.60 18.06 0.63
N ALA A 393 11.99 18.22 1.81
CA ALA A 393 11.00 19.29 2.06
C ALA A 393 11.70 20.57 2.49
N ASP A 394 11.13 21.73 2.14
CA ASP A 394 11.60 23.05 2.58
C ASP A 394 11.10 23.35 4.00
N GLU A 395 9.90 22.84 4.33
CA GLU A 395 9.28 23.02 5.64
C GLU A 395 8.49 21.78 6.04
N VAL A 396 8.54 21.44 7.34
CA VAL A 396 7.80 20.29 7.89
C VAL A 396 6.98 20.75 9.10
N LEU A 397 5.67 20.47 9.05
CA LEU A 397 4.74 20.72 10.14
C LEU A 397 4.36 19.38 10.77
N TRP A 398 4.74 19.21 12.05
CA TRP A 398 4.44 17.99 12.81
C TRP A 398 3.17 18.19 13.62
N TYR A 399 2.25 17.22 13.54
CA TYR A 399 1.07 17.20 14.39
C TYR A 399 1.37 16.39 15.64
N GLN A 400 1.27 17.04 16.79
CA GLN A 400 1.42 16.39 18.09
C GLN A 400 0.05 16.11 18.71
N GLY A 401 -0.48 14.93 18.41
CA GLY A 401 -1.74 14.46 19.02
C GLY A 401 -1.54 13.99 20.46
N GLU A 402 -2.64 13.59 21.08
CA GLU A 402 -2.60 13.04 22.45
C GLU A 402 -1.91 11.67 22.46
N ASP A 403 -1.32 11.31 23.61
CA ASP A 403 -0.70 10.00 23.86
C ASP A 403 0.41 9.62 22.88
N MET A 404 1.27 10.58 22.54
CA MET A 404 2.44 10.30 21.70
C MET A 404 3.69 10.11 22.54
N GLY A 405 4.38 8.98 22.35
CA GLY A 405 5.70 8.72 22.92
C GLY A 405 6.85 9.34 22.15
N LEU A 406 6.57 9.94 20.99
CA LEU A 406 7.54 10.61 20.14
C LEU A 406 7.98 11.95 20.78
N ASP A 407 9.28 12.16 20.89
CA ASP A 407 9.81 13.46 21.34
C ASP A 407 10.00 14.38 20.13
N PHE A 408 9.24 15.48 20.10
CA PHE A 408 9.27 16.44 19.00
C PHE A 408 10.46 17.42 19.06
N LYS A 409 11.14 17.54 20.20
CA LYS A 409 12.29 18.48 20.34
C LYS A 409 13.42 18.18 19.35
N PRO A 410 13.90 16.92 19.23
CA PRO A 410 14.94 16.63 18.24
C PRO A 410 14.46 16.83 16.79
N LEU A 411 13.18 16.58 16.51
CA LEU A 411 12.64 16.77 15.17
C LEU A 411 12.72 18.23 14.71
N VAL A 412 12.58 19.17 15.64
CA VAL A 412 12.70 20.61 15.35
C VAL A 412 14.16 21.07 15.40
N SER A 413 14.88 20.71 16.48
CA SER A 413 16.24 21.25 16.75
C SER A 413 17.31 20.69 15.81
N SER A 414 17.12 19.49 15.25
CA SER A 414 18.11 18.83 14.38
C SER A 414 17.79 18.97 12.89
N SER A 415 16.68 19.62 12.55
CA SER A 415 16.26 19.76 11.14
C SER A 415 17.14 20.75 10.37
N VAL A 416 17.43 20.42 9.12
CA VAL A 416 18.10 21.30 8.15
C VAL A 416 17.07 22.11 7.33
N PHE A 417 15.79 21.85 7.56
CA PHE A 417 14.63 22.50 6.95
C PHE A 417 13.86 23.27 8.05
N GLU A 418 12.95 24.13 7.66
CA GLU A 418 12.06 24.80 8.64
C GLU A 418 11.13 23.75 9.25
N SER A 419 11.01 23.76 10.58
CA SER A 419 10.29 22.68 11.28
C SER A 419 9.51 23.26 12.47
N GLN A 420 8.23 22.91 12.56
CA GLN A 420 7.32 23.40 13.61
C GLN A 420 6.41 22.26 14.09
N VAL A 421 5.97 22.37 15.36
CA VAL A 421 5.06 21.42 15.99
C VAL A 421 3.75 22.11 16.33
N PHE A 422 2.64 21.46 16.04
CA PHE A 422 1.29 21.99 16.29
C PHE A 422 0.47 20.96 17.08
N SER A 423 -0.39 21.45 17.98
CA SER A 423 -1.22 20.61 18.83
C SER A 423 -2.65 20.43 18.27
N SER A 424 -3.00 21.15 17.21
CA SER A 424 -4.34 21.06 16.61
C SER A 424 -4.30 21.25 15.10
N VAL A 425 -5.23 20.60 14.42
CA VAL A 425 -5.43 20.77 12.97
C VAL A 425 -5.77 22.23 12.64
N GLN A 426 -6.52 22.91 13.52
CA GLN A 426 -6.90 24.32 13.33
C GLN A 426 -5.67 25.24 13.28
N GLU A 427 -4.68 24.98 14.14
CA GLU A 427 -3.43 25.75 14.14
C GLU A 427 -2.63 25.52 12.85
N ILE A 428 -2.55 24.27 12.37
CA ILE A 428 -1.87 23.93 11.10
C ILE A 428 -2.55 24.67 9.94
N VAL A 429 -3.89 24.59 9.84
CA VAL A 429 -4.65 25.22 8.77
C VAL A 429 -4.46 26.74 8.81
N ALA A 430 -4.54 27.37 10.00
CA ALA A 430 -4.35 28.82 10.15
C ALA A 430 -2.93 29.23 9.73
N PHE A 431 -1.91 28.48 10.14
CA PHE A 431 -0.51 28.72 9.77
C PHE A 431 -0.33 28.68 8.25
N LEU A 432 -0.76 27.58 7.62
CA LEU A 432 -0.62 27.39 6.16
C LEU A 432 -1.38 28.45 5.38
N THR A 433 -2.59 28.81 5.80
CA THR A 433 -3.41 29.83 5.15
C THR A 433 -2.71 31.21 5.14
N ASN A 434 -1.95 31.53 6.21
CA ASN A 434 -1.26 32.79 6.33
C ASN A 434 0.15 32.81 5.70
N SER A 435 0.83 31.65 5.65
CA SER A 435 2.23 31.56 5.22
C SER A 435 2.40 31.13 3.76
N CYS A 436 1.46 30.37 3.20
CA CYS A 436 1.59 29.84 1.84
C CYS A 436 1.36 30.89 0.75
N ARG A 437 2.01 30.67 -0.38
CA ARG A 437 2.00 31.55 -1.55
C ARG A 437 1.85 30.73 -2.82
N SER A 438 1.51 31.40 -3.91
CA SER A 438 1.49 30.76 -5.24
C SER A 438 2.84 30.09 -5.54
N GLY A 439 2.81 28.87 -5.97
CA GLY A 439 3.97 28.00 -6.20
C GLY A 439 4.24 27.00 -5.08
N ASP A 440 3.53 27.11 -3.94
CA ASP A 440 3.71 26.17 -2.84
C ASP A 440 2.97 24.85 -3.10
N HIS A 441 3.60 23.74 -2.69
CA HIS A 441 3.04 22.39 -2.75
C HIS A 441 2.97 21.83 -1.34
N ILE A 442 1.78 21.52 -0.86
CA ILE A 442 1.53 20.98 0.50
C ILE A 442 1.19 19.51 0.39
N ILE A 443 2.00 18.64 1.00
CA ILE A 443 1.72 17.20 1.07
C ILE A 443 1.29 16.87 2.50
N VAL A 444 0.04 16.42 2.66
CA VAL A 444 -0.50 15.96 3.95
C VAL A 444 -0.27 14.45 4.05
N MET A 445 0.49 14.02 5.05
CA MET A 445 0.90 12.62 5.24
C MET A 445 0.29 12.01 6.49
N SER A 446 -0.62 11.02 6.31
CA SER A 446 -1.28 10.34 7.42
C SER A 446 -1.90 9.01 6.99
N ASN A 447 -1.83 8.00 7.84
CA ASN A 447 -2.57 6.73 7.62
C ASN A 447 -3.98 6.76 8.26
N GLY A 448 -4.44 7.95 8.67
CA GLY A 448 -5.78 8.14 9.23
C GLY A 448 -6.57 9.24 8.51
N GLY A 449 -7.65 9.67 9.14
CA GLY A 449 -8.50 10.74 8.60
C GLY A 449 -8.03 12.16 8.92
N PHE A 450 -7.05 12.29 9.80
CA PHE A 450 -6.40 13.55 10.19
C PHE A 450 -7.42 14.68 10.43
N GLU A 451 -8.48 14.34 11.15
CA GLU A 451 -9.58 15.27 11.50
C GLU A 451 -10.17 16.07 10.32
N GLY A 452 -10.04 15.54 9.10
CA GLY A 452 -10.54 16.21 7.90
C GLY A 452 -9.73 17.45 7.50
N ILE A 453 -8.43 17.46 7.79
CA ILE A 453 -7.53 18.57 7.50
C ILE A 453 -7.61 19.03 6.04
N HIS A 454 -7.78 18.09 5.11
CA HIS A 454 -7.79 18.37 3.67
C HIS A 454 -8.90 19.38 3.29
N ASP A 455 -10.13 19.09 3.70
CA ASP A 455 -11.29 19.92 3.39
C ASP A 455 -11.19 21.27 4.11
N LYS A 456 -10.74 21.25 5.37
CA LYS A 456 -10.52 22.47 6.16
C LYS A 456 -9.50 23.38 5.50
N LEU A 457 -8.39 22.81 5.04
CA LEU A 457 -7.31 23.55 4.39
C LEU A 457 -7.76 24.14 3.05
N LEU A 458 -8.34 23.32 2.16
CA LEU A 458 -8.82 23.79 0.86
C LEU A 458 -9.89 24.88 1.02
N SER A 459 -10.82 24.72 1.97
CA SER A 459 -11.84 25.73 2.27
C SER A 459 -11.23 27.04 2.77
N SER A 460 -10.24 26.93 3.67
CA SER A 460 -9.57 28.12 4.22
C SER A 460 -8.77 28.89 3.15
N LEU A 461 -8.02 28.16 2.30
CA LEU A 461 -7.28 28.78 1.18
C LEU A 461 -8.22 29.47 0.19
N ASN A 462 -9.40 28.90 -0.06
CA ASN A 462 -10.42 29.51 -0.92
C ASN A 462 -11.02 30.79 -0.32
N SER A 463 -11.12 30.88 1.01
CA SER A 463 -11.74 32.01 1.70
C SER A 463 -10.82 33.25 1.72
N VAL A 464 -9.50 33.04 1.57
CA VAL A 464 -8.52 34.13 1.54
C VAL A 464 -8.20 34.44 0.08
N GLY A 465 -8.83 35.46 -0.47
CA GLY A 465 -8.56 35.89 -1.85
C GLY A 465 -7.07 36.21 -2.07
N VAL A 466 -6.65 36.17 -3.30
CA VAL A 466 -5.24 36.45 -3.68
C VAL A 466 -4.82 37.82 -3.10
N LYS A 467 -3.84 37.83 -2.22
CA LYS A 467 -3.18 39.06 -1.76
C LYS A 467 -2.11 39.45 -2.77
#